data_023bf28067e8f7dc0fe474fb5b8c54b9
#
_entry.id   023bf28067e8f7dc0fe474fb5b8c54b9
#
_cell.length_a   1.000
_cell.length_b   1.000
_cell.length_c   1.000
_cell.angle_alpha   90.00
_cell.angle_beta   90.00
_cell.angle_gamma   90.00
#
_symmetry.space_group_name_H-M   'P 1'
#
loop_
_entity.id
_entity.type
_entity.pdbx_description
1 polymer ?
#
loop_
_entity_poly.entity_id
_entity_poly.type
_entity_poly.pdbx_seq_one_letter_code
_entity_poly.pdbx_strand_id
1 'polypeptide(L)'
;LGEARNYELFGAKDSRKAAELLFWTLVNAHAFVTGELSDKEHLFKPTEQSKHITGYDGENCCTYNLLKLADHLFSWNPSSKIADYYERALYNHILGQQDPESSMVCYFTPLQTGAYRLYSTRDSSFWCCVGSGFESHVKYASSIYFHSDASTSTKGNASLKGNVEKPSLYVNLFIPSQVDWEGTTITQQ
;
A
#
# COMPACT_ATOMS: atom_id res chain seq x y z
N LEU A 1 8.78 6.95 -2.48
CA LEU A 1 7.76 8.01 -2.27
C LEU A 1 8.29 9.37 -2.71
N GLY A 2 9.54 9.75 -2.34
CA GLY A 2 10.12 11.03 -2.76
C GLY A 2 10.10 11.23 -4.27
N GLU A 3 10.50 10.21 -5.04
CA GLU A 3 10.46 10.24 -6.50
C GLU A 3 9.03 10.38 -7.05
N ALA A 4 8.06 9.70 -6.45
CA ALA A 4 6.66 9.86 -6.84
C ALA A 4 6.20 11.31 -6.65
N ARG A 5 6.48 11.91 -5.50
CA ARG A 5 6.15 13.32 -5.22
C ARG A 5 6.90 14.29 -6.12
N ASN A 6 8.18 14.02 -6.43
CA ASN A 6 8.96 14.83 -7.36
C ASN A 6 8.32 14.86 -8.75
N TYR A 7 7.86 13.71 -9.23
CA TYR A 7 7.09 13.67 -10.48
C TYR A 7 5.79 14.48 -10.41
N GLU A 8 5.02 14.33 -9.34
CA GLU A 8 3.73 15.02 -9.20
C GLU A 8 3.86 16.55 -9.09
N LEU A 9 4.89 17.02 -8.39
CA LEU A 9 5.10 18.44 -8.15
C LEU A 9 5.80 19.15 -9.31
N PHE A 10 6.76 18.48 -9.95
CA PHE A 10 7.65 19.11 -10.91
C PHE A 10 7.62 18.50 -12.31
N GLY A 11 6.84 17.43 -12.53
CA GLY A 11 6.76 16.74 -13.81
C GLY A 11 8.02 15.95 -14.19
N ALA A 12 8.88 15.62 -13.21
CA ALA A 12 10.15 14.94 -13.42
C ALA A 12 9.96 13.51 -13.93
N LYS A 13 10.05 13.30 -15.25
CA LYS A 13 9.75 12.03 -15.91
C LYS A 13 10.66 10.87 -15.46
N ASP A 14 11.92 11.15 -15.14
CA ASP A 14 12.84 10.11 -14.67
C ASP A 14 12.51 9.67 -13.25
N SER A 15 12.01 10.58 -12.41
CA SER A 15 11.48 10.26 -11.09
C SER A 15 10.24 9.33 -11.18
N ARG A 16 9.37 9.56 -12.15
CA ARG A 16 8.26 8.63 -12.44
C ARG A 16 8.76 7.24 -12.79
N LYS A 17 9.70 7.15 -13.74
CA LYS A 17 10.28 5.85 -14.14
C LYS A 17 10.94 5.13 -12.97
N ALA A 18 11.68 5.87 -12.13
CA ALA A 18 12.31 5.30 -10.93
C ALA A 18 11.28 4.74 -9.94
N ALA A 19 10.19 5.46 -9.70
CA ALA A 19 9.10 5.03 -8.84
C ALA A 19 8.39 3.77 -9.38
N GLU A 20 8.07 3.76 -10.68
CA GLU A 20 7.46 2.61 -11.36
C GLU A 20 8.40 1.38 -11.35
N LEU A 21 9.68 1.58 -11.68
CA LEU A 21 10.67 0.50 -11.67
C LEU A 21 10.82 -0.11 -10.28
N LEU A 22 10.94 0.71 -9.25
CA LEU A 22 11.05 0.23 -7.88
C LEU A 22 9.82 -0.59 -7.49
N PHE A 23 8.62 -0.06 -7.73
CA PHE A 23 7.38 -0.75 -7.39
C PHE A 23 7.31 -2.14 -8.04
N TRP A 24 7.49 -2.22 -9.35
CA TRP A 24 7.38 -3.50 -10.06
C TRP A 24 8.51 -4.47 -9.72
N THR A 25 9.71 -3.96 -9.42
CA THR A 25 10.81 -4.80 -8.94
C THR A 25 10.44 -5.44 -7.58
N LEU A 26 9.93 -4.64 -6.66
CA LEU A 26 9.56 -5.13 -5.33
C LEU A 26 8.39 -6.12 -5.40
N VAL A 27 7.33 -5.78 -6.13
CA VAL A 27 6.15 -6.64 -6.24
C VAL A 27 6.44 -7.96 -6.93
N ASN A 28 7.24 -7.94 -8.00
CA ASN A 28 7.46 -9.14 -8.83
C ASN A 28 8.62 -10.02 -8.35
N ALA A 29 9.59 -9.47 -7.62
CA ALA A 29 10.82 -10.18 -7.32
C ALA A 29 11.20 -10.25 -5.82
N HIS A 30 10.52 -9.49 -4.96
CA HIS A 30 10.83 -9.46 -3.53
C HIS A 30 9.62 -9.73 -2.62
N ALA A 31 8.39 -9.46 -3.09
CA ALA A 31 7.21 -9.68 -2.27
C ALA A 31 6.98 -11.17 -2.00
N PHE A 32 6.66 -11.49 -0.76
CA PHE A 32 6.12 -12.80 -0.39
C PHE A 32 4.67 -12.96 -0.89
N VAL A 33 4.12 -14.14 -0.78
CA VAL A 33 2.76 -14.44 -1.26
C VAL A 33 1.69 -13.58 -0.59
N THR A 34 1.91 -13.20 0.65
CA THR A 34 1.07 -12.30 1.45
C THR A 34 1.14 -10.83 1.01
N GLY A 35 2.11 -10.47 0.20
CA GLY A 35 2.38 -9.10 -0.25
C GLY A 35 3.41 -8.36 0.61
N GLU A 36 3.82 -8.93 1.72
CA GLU A 36 4.85 -8.36 2.58
C GLU A 36 6.25 -8.43 1.96
N LEU A 37 7.17 -7.65 2.52
CA LEU A 37 8.53 -7.47 2.02
C LEU A 37 9.54 -7.59 3.15
N SER A 38 10.78 -7.81 2.78
CA SER A 38 11.96 -7.76 3.63
C SER A 38 12.19 -8.96 4.56
N ASP A 39 13.45 -9.13 4.92
CA ASP A 39 13.93 -9.97 6.02
C ASP A 39 14.89 -9.12 6.84
N LYS A 40 14.63 -8.96 8.14
CA LYS A 40 15.40 -8.08 9.04
C LYS A 40 15.58 -6.66 8.49
N GLU A 41 14.51 -6.07 7.98
CA GLU A 41 14.46 -4.73 7.37
C GLU A 41 15.21 -4.59 6.02
N HIS A 42 15.80 -5.65 5.52
CA HIS A 42 16.59 -5.61 4.29
C HIS A 42 15.90 -6.33 3.14
N LEU A 43 16.07 -5.80 1.95
CA LEU A 43 15.72 -6.51 0.74
C LEU A 43 16.82 -7.55 0.44
N PHE A 44 16.39 -8.75 0.12
CA PHE A 44 17.25 -9.84 -0.33
C PHE A 44 17.40 -9.81 -1.86
N LYS A 45 18.19 -10.74 -2.42
CA LYS A 45 18.31 -10.83 -3.89
C LYS A 45 16.97 -11.19 -4.52
N PRO A 46 16.68 -10.65 -5.72
CA PRO A 46 15.44 -10.96 -6.43
C PRO A 46 15.20 -12.47 -6.54
N THR A 47 13.94 -12.88 -6.32
CA THR A 47 13.48 -14.28 -6.43
C THR A 47 14.06 -15.27 -5.40
N GLU A 48 14.64 -14.78 -4.32
CA GLU A 48 15.17 -15.63 -3.23
C GLU A 48 14.25 -15.68 -2.00
N GLN A 49 12.96 -15.35 -2.12
CA GLN A 49 12.00 -15.30 -0.99
C GLN A 49 12.03 -16.56 -0.11
N SER A 50 12.12 -17.73 -0.73
CA SER A 50 12.12 -19.02 0.00
C SER A 50 13.31 -19.19 0.96
N LYS A 51 14.39 -18.45 0.77
CA LYS A 51 15.57 -18.44 1.64
C LYS A 51 15.45 -17.46 2.81
N HIS A 52 14.44 -16.61 2.75
CA HIS A 52 14.22 -15.48 3.66
C HIS A 52 12.92 -15.60 4.46
N ILE A 53 12.37 -16.81 4.55
CA ILE A 53 11.28 -17.13 5.47
C ILE A 53 11.92 -17.35 6.85
N THR A 54 11.91 -16.30 7.65
CA THR A 54 12.56 -16.26 8.96
C THR A 54 11.58 -15.80 10.06
N GLY A 55 12.04 -15.67 11.28
CA GLY A 55 11.23 -15.06 12.35
C GLY A 55 11.18 -13.52 12.30
N TYR A 56 11.81 -12.90 11.30
CA TYR A 56 11.96 -11.45 11.15
C TYR A 56 11.63 -10.95 9.74
N ASP A 57 10.84 -11.71 9.01
CA ASP A 57 10.30 -11.31 7.71
C ASP A 57 9.04 -10.45 7.87
N GLY A 58 8.66 -9.75 6.80
CA GLY A 58 7.46 -8.95 6.76
C GLY A 58 7.48 -7.70 7.66
N GLU A 59 8.44 -6.79 7.43
CA GLU A 59 8.44 -5.50 8.14
C GLU A 59 7.24 -4.65 7.73
N ASN A 60 6.47 -4.19 8.72
CA ASN A 60 5.27 -3.39 8.49
C ASN A 60 5.55 -2.08 7.73
N CYS A 61 6.59 -1.34 8.10
CA CYS A 61 6.92 -0.07 7.43
C CYS A 61 7.22 -0.26 5.94
N CYS A 62 7.90 -1.35 5.60
CA CYS A 62 8.27 -1.65 4.22
C CYS A 62 7.02 -1.81 3.34
N THR A 63 6.09 -2.65 3.77
CA THR A 63 4.82 -2.89 3.06
C THR A 63 3.94 -1.64 3.07
N TYR A 64 3.80 -0.96 4.21
CA TYR A 64 3.02 0.27 4.31
C TYR A 64 3.48 1.35 3.32
N ASN A 65 4.79 1.56 3.21
CA ASN A 65 5.31 2.53 2.24
C ASN A 65 5.12 2.08 0.79
N LEU A 66 5.14 0.78 0.51
CA LEU A 66 4.85 0.29 -0.83
C LEU A 66 3.36 0.44 -1.19
N LEU A 67 2.44 0.31 -0.23
CA LEU A 67 1.03 0.63 -0.45
C LEU A 67 0.82 2.12 -0.77
N LYS A 68 1.50 3.03 -0.07
CA LYS A 68 1.48 4.46 -0.43
C LYS A 68 2.02 4.71 -1.85
N LEU A 69 3.04 3.98 -2.26
CA LEU A 69 3.54 4.07 -3.64
C LEU A 69 2.53 3.52 -4.64
N ALA A 70 1.85 2.43 -4.31
CA ALA A 70 0.77 1.87 -5.15
C ALA A 70 -0.33 2.90 -5.42
N ASP A 71 -0.76 3.67 -4.41
CA ASP A 71 -1.74 4.75 -4.56
C ASP A 71 -1.28 5.82 -5.56
N HIS A 72 -0.03 6.25 -5.48
CA HIS A 72 0.53 7.19 -6.45
C HIS A 72 0.51 6.61 -7.87
N LEU A 73 0.98 5.37 -8.04
CA LEU A 73 1.04 4.75 -9.36
C LEU A 73 -0.36 4.50 -9.94
N PHE A 74 -1.31 4.09 -9.11
CA PHE A 74 -2.70 3.92 -9.52
C PHE A 74 -3.31 5.24 -9.99
N SER A 75 -3.05 6.33 -9.25
CA SER A 75 -3.50 7.67 -9.65
C SER A 75 -2.91 8.15 -10.98
N TRP A 76 -1.73 7.67 -11.36
CA TRP A 76 -1.12 8.04 -12.66
C TRP A 76 -1.61 7.17 -13.81
N ASN A 77 -1.84 5.89 -13.55
CA ASN A 77 -2.28 4.92 -14.54
C ASN A 77 -2.99 3.75 -13.85
N PRO A 78 -4.32 3.77 -13.77
CA PRO A 78 -5.09 2.72 -13.14
C PRO A 78 -4.79 1.34 -13.72
N SER A 79 -4.54 0.38 -12.84
CA SER A 79 -4.21 -0.98 -13.23
C SER A 79 -4.71 -1.97 -12.18
N SER A 80 -5.42 -3.01 -12.63
CA SER A 80 -5.86 -4.11 -11.76
C SER A 80 -4.67 -4.77 -11.04
N LYS A 81 -3.51 -4.86 -11.68
CA LYS A 81 -2.32 -5.44 -11.05
C LYS A 81 -1.82 -4.63 -9.85
N ILE A 82 -1.95 -3.29 -9.88
CA ILE A 82 -1.62 -2.44 -8.75
C ILE A 82 -2.66 -2.62 -7.64
N ALA A 83 -3.94 -2.63 -8.00
CA ALA A 83 -5.04 -2.85 -7.05
C ALA A 83 -4.95 -4.24 -6.40
N ASP A 84 -4.69 -5.31 -7.16
CA ASP A 84 -4.49 -6.68 -6.66
C ASP A 84 -3.34 -6.77 -5.63
N TYR A 85 -2.22 -6.09 -5.91
CA TYR A 85 -1.12 -6.05 -4.95
C TYR A 85 -1.54 -5.30 -3.68
N TYR A 86 -2.20 -4.15 -3.84
CA TYR A 86 -2.66 -3.33 -2.72
C TYR A 86 -3.61 -4.13 -1.82
N GLU A 87 -4.65 -4.73 -2.38
CA GLU A 87 -5.62 -5.52 -1.65
C GLU A 87 -4.96 -6.70 -0.93
N ARG A 88 -4.13 -7.47 -1.63
CA ARG A 88 -3.43 -8.62 -1.06
C ARG A 88 -2.56 -8.23 0.13
N ALA A 89 -1.73 -7.20 0.01
CA ALA A 89 -0.85 -6.75 1.08
C ALA A 89 -1.62 -6.10 2.23
N LEU A 90 -2.70 -5.39 1.93
CA LEU A 90 -3.58 -4.81 2.94
C LEU A 90 -4.21 -5.90 3.82
N TYR A 91 -4.87 -6.88 3.21
CA TYR A 91 -5.60 -7.90 3.96
C TYR A 91 -4.71 -8.93 4.63
N ASN A 92 -3.63 -9.36 3.96
CA ASN A 92 -2.82 -10.46 4.48
C ASN A 92 -1.65 -10.00 5.35
N HIS A 93 -1.25 -8.74 5.28
CA HIS A 93 -0.16 -8.20 6.11
C HIS A 93 -0.63 -7.06 6.99
N ILE A 94 -1.01 -5.92 6.42
CA ILE A 94 -1.26 -4.68 7.19
C ILE A 94 -2.40 -4.85 8.22
N LEU A 95 -3.52 -5.44 7.85
CA LEU A 95 -4.61 -5.71 8.81
C LEU A 95 -4.22 -6.76 9.86
N GLY A 96 -3.35 -7.70 9.49
CA GLY A 96 -2.89 -8.75 10.39
C GLY A 96 -1.79 -8.32 11.37
N GLN A 97 -1.26 -7.12 11.26
CA GLN A 97 -0.17 -6.65 12.11
C GLN A 97 -0.62 -6.13 13.49
N GLN A 98 -1.90 -5.84 13.65
CA GLN A 98 -2.45 -5.35 14.89
C GLN A 98 -3.07 -6.47 15.72
N ASP A 99 -2.81 -6.44 17.01
CA ASP A 99 -3.52 -7.28 17.98
C ASP A 99 -4.96 -6.74 18.19
N PRO A 100 -6.00 -7.53 17.92
CA PRO A 100 -7.38 -7.06 18.04
C PRO A 100 -7.80 -6.79 19.49
N GLU A 101 -7.12 -7.38 20.49
CA GLU A 101 -7.46 -7.19 21.90
C GLU A 101 -6.78 -5.97 22.50
N SER A 102 -5.47 -5.86 22.33
CA SER A 102 -4.67 -4.79 22.95
C SER A 102 -4.50 -3.56 22.06
N SER A 103 -4.80 -3.68 20.76
CA SER A 103 -4.51 -2.67 19.72
C SER A 103 -3.02 -2.40 19.51
N MET A 104 -2.14 -3.19 20.11
CA MET A 104 -0.71 -3.10 19.88
C MET A 104 -0.36 -3.64 18.48
N VAL A 105 0.78 -3.20 17.95
CA VAL A 105 1.22 -3.55 16.59
C VAL A 105 2.52 -4.33 16.62
N CYS A 106 2.71 -5.24 15.68
CA CYS A 106 3.97 -5.95 15.53
C CYS A 106 4.90 -5.23 14.54
N TYR A 107 6.19 -5.44 14.73
CA TYR A 107 7.24 -4.95 13.82
C TYR A 107 7.32 -5.85 12.57
N PHE A 108 7.44 -7.15 12.81
CA PHE A 108 7.51 -8.19 11.81
C PHE A 108 6.28 -9.09 11.86
N THR A 109 5.88 -9.58 10.71
CA THR A 109 4.80 -10.59 10.57
C THR A 109 5.42 -11.87 10.02
N PRO A 110 6.03 -12.71 10.86
CA PRO A 110 6.84 -13.82 10.41
C PRO A 110 6.03 -14.90 9.69
N LEU A 111 6.56 -15.40 8.58
CA LEU A 111 6.03 -16.51 7.81
C LEU A 111 6.64 -17.87 8.24
N GLN A 112 7.70 -17.85 9.02
CA GLN A 112 8.37 -19.08 9.48
C GLN A 112 7.44 -19.91 10.38
N THR A 113 7.37 -21.19 10.12
CA THR A 113 6.62 -22.15 10.97
C THR A 113 7.15 -22.12 12.40
N GLY A 114 6.25 -21.94 13.36
CA GLY A 114 6.58 -21.89 14.80
C GLY A 114 7.05 -20.50 15.28
N ALA A 115 7.23 -19.55 14.38
CA ALA A 115 7.43 -18.16 14.78
C ALA A 115 6.11 -17.51 15.24
N TYR A 116 6.22 -16.43 15.97
CA TYR A 116 5.07 -15.68 16.49
C TYR A 116 5.30 -14.19 16.40
N ARG A 117 4.20 -13.43 16.39
CA ARG A 117 4.25 -11.97 16.38
C ARG A 117 4.60 -11.44 17.75
N LEU A 118 5.58 -10.53 17.78
CA LEU A 118 5.89 -9.74 18.96
C LEU A 118 5.22 -8.37 18.82
N TYR A 119 4.28 -8.10 19.70
CA TYR A 119 3.56 -6.84 19.70
C TYR A 119 4.29 -5.77 20.51
N SER A 120 4.06 -4.53 20.15
CA SER A 120 4.57 -3.37 20.86
C SER A 120 4.00 -3.31 22.27
N THR A 121 4.69 -2.58 23.13
CA THR A 121 4.20 -2.24 24.47
C THR A 121 3.57 -0.84 24.46
N ARG A 122 2.69 -0.59 25.42
CA ARG A 122 1.99 0.68 25.53
C ARG A 122 2.93 1.89 25.71
N ASP A 123 3.95 1.73 26.51
CA ASP A 123 4.71 2.86 27.05
C ASP A 123 6.19 2.87 26.66
N SER A 124 6.71 1.83 25.99
CA SER A 124 8.15 1.68 25.76
C SER A 124 8.56 1.22 24.35
N SER A 125 7.64 1.07 23.44
CA SER A 125 7.96 0.71 22.06
C SER A 125 7.92 1.92 21.13
N PHE A 126 9.09 2.51 20.88
CA PHE A 126 9.26 3.66 19.99
C PHE A 126 9.81 3.20 18.64
N TRP A 127 9.14 2.22 18.02
CA TRP A 127 9.51 1.67 16.72
C TRP A 127 8.89 2.46 15.58
N CYS A 128 9.57 2.50 14.44
CA CYS A 128 8.98 3.06 13.21
C CYS A 128 7.63 2.40 12.87
N CYS A 129 7.52 1.08 13.09
CA CYS A 129 6.32 0.31 12.81
C CYS A 129 5.15 0.61 13.75
N VAL A 130 5.36 1.20 14.90
CA VAL A 130 4.29 1.76 15.73
C VAL A 130 3.66 2.96 15.02
N GLY A 131 4.49 3.85 14.48
CA GLY A 131 4.03 5.01 13.70
C GLY A 131 3.27 4.60 12.45
N SER A 132 3.81 3.70 11.63
CA SER A 132 3.12 3.23 10.42
C SER A 132 1.86 2.42 10.75
N GLY A 133 1.83 1.71 11.88
CA GLY A 133 0.65 1.02 12.37
C GLY A 133 -0.49 1.99 12.68
N PHE A 134 -0.22 3.11 13.33
CA PHE A 134 -1.20 4.18 13.54
C PHE A 134 -1.69 4.80 12.23
N GLU A 135 -0.76 5.12 11.32
CA GLU A 135 -1.11 5.68 10.03
C GLU A 135 -1.95 4.72 9.18
N SER A 136 -1.75 3.40 9.30
CA SER A 136 -2.51 2.40 8.56
C SER A 136 -4.01 2.55 8.78
N HIS A 137 -4.47 2.80 10.01
CA HIS A 137 -5.89 2.93 10.34
C HIS A 137 -6.58 4.07 9.61
N VAL A 138 -5.90 5.20 9.43
CA VAL A 138 -6.46 6.35 8.71
C VAL A 138 -6.35 6.21 7.20
N LYS A 139 -5.65 5.17 6.72
CA LYS A 139 -5.43 4.92 5.29
C LYS A 139 -6.37 3.86 4.70
N TYR A 140 -6.99 3.00 5.48
CA TYR A 140 -7.82 1.90 4.97
C TYR A 140 -8.91 2.37 4.00
N ALA A 141 -9.54 3.51 4.28
CA ALA A 141 -10.59 4.05 3.43
C ALA A 141 -10.07 4.83 2.20
N SER A 142 -8.81 5.24 2.17
CA SER A 142 -8.30 6.14 1.15
C SER A 142 -8.19 5.52 -0.24
N SER A 143 -8.10 4.20 -0.32
CA SER A 143 -7.89 3.46 -1.57
C SER A 143 -9.10 2.64 -2.02
N ILE A 144 -10.25 2.82 -1.37
CA ILE A 144 -11.51 2.16 -1.78
C ILE A 144 -11.96 2.70 -3.14
N TYR A 145 -11.98 4.02 -3.28
CA TYR A 145 -12.46 4.70 -4.47
C TYR A 145 -11.42 5.64 -5.07
N PHE A 146 -11.32 5.61 -6.38
CA PHE A 146 -10.61 6.61 -7.17
C PHE A 146 -11.55 7.16 -8.23
N HIS A 147 -11.37 8.39 -8.65
CA HIS A 147 -12.14 8.98 -9.74
C HIS A 147 -11.23 9.70 -10.73
N SER A 148 -11.71 9.80 -11.95
CA SER A 148 -11.13 10.66 -12.97
C SER A 148 -12.14 11.71 -13.38
N ASP A 149 -11.69 12.95 -13.50
CA ASP A 149 -12.50 14.03 -14.03
C ASP A 149 -12.40 14.10 -15.56
N ALA A 150 -13.47 14.51 -16.21
CA ALA A 150 -13.50 14.69 -17.68
C ALA A 150 -12.59 15.85 -18.15
N SER A 151 -12.18 16.74 -17.26
CA SER A 151 -11.27 17.83 -17.59
C SER A 151 -9.92 17.64 -16.88
N THR A 152 -8.88 17.50 -17.67
CA THR A 152 -7.50 17.55 -17.24
C THR A 152 -7.18 18.88 -16.58
N SER A 153 -7.25 18.97 -15.27
CA SER A 153 -6.55 20.02 -14.54
C SER A 153 -6.39 19.63 -13.08
N THR A 154 -5.18 19.23 -12.77
CA THR A 154 -4.52 19.25 -11.49
C THR A 154 -5.13 20.18 -10.44
N LYS A 155 -5.69 19.58 -9.36
CA LYS A 155 -5.50 20.03 -7.98
C LYS A 155 -6.24 19.10 -7.00
N GLY A 156 -5.47 18.36 -6.20
CA GLY A 156 -5.85 17.89 -4.87
C GLY A 156 -6.86 16.74 -4.78
N ASN A 157 -6.44 15.63 -4.19
CA ASN A 157 -7.10 14.36 -3.92
C ASN A 157 -7.23 13.45 -5.15
N ALA A 158 -6.40 12.39 -5.19
CA ALA A 158 -6.45 11.19 -6.05
C ALA A 158 -7.14 11.32 -7.43
N SER A 159 -6.92 12.43 -8.14
CA SER A 159 -7.38 12.58 -9.53
C SER A 159 -6.45 11.86 -10.48
N LEU A 160 -7.01 11.00 -11.31
CA LEU A 160 -6.27 10.27 -12.33
C LEU A 160 -5.85 11.20 -13.47
N LYS A 161 -4.57 11.19 -13.80
CA LYS A 161 -4.02 11.96 -14.94
C LYS A 161 -4.01 11.10 -16.19
N GLY A 162 -5.03 11.20 -17.01
CA GLY A 162 -5.12 10.53 -18.31
C GLY A 162 -6.10 11.24 -19.23
N ASN A 163 -6.01 11.01 -20.54
CA ASN A 163 -7.06 11.41 -21.49
C ASN A 163 -8.27 10.52 -21.24
N VAL A 164 -9.13 10.92 -20.31
CA VAL A 164 -10.40 10.26 -20.05
C VAL A 164 -11.49 11.09 -20.72
N GLU A 165 -12.12 10.53 -21.71
CA GLU A 165 -13.21 11.20 -22.45
C GLU A 165 -14.47 11.39 -21.59
N LYS A 166 -14.60 10.64 -20.50
CA LYS A 166 -15.73 10.69 -19.57
C LYS A 166 -15.25 10.56 -18.12
N PRO A 167 -15.95 11.19 -17.15
CA PRO A 167 -15.72 10.92 -15.74
C PRO A 167 -15.86 9.42 -15.46
N SER A 168 -14.97 8.88 -14.66
CA SER A 168 -14.98 7.45 -14.31
C SER A 168 -14.73 7.26 -12.83
N LEU A 169 -15.42 6.31 -12.21
CA LEU A 169 -15.21 5.87 -10.85
C LEU A 169 -14.55 4.48 -10.88
N TYR A 170 -13.50 4.32 -10.09
CA TYR A 170 -12.82 3.04 -9.88
C TYR A 170 -13.12 2.57 -8.46
N VAL A 171 -13.59 1.34 -8.32
CA VAL A 171 -13.82 0.68 -7.05
C VAL A 171 -12.74 -0.38 -6.88
N ASN A 172 -11.78 -0.12 -6.00
CA ASN A 172 -10.60 -0.97 -5.85
C ASN A 172 -10.70 -1.96 -4.70
N LEU A 173 -11.39 -1.58 -3.62
CA LEU A 173 -11.54 -2.44 -2.45
C LEU A 173 -13.02 -2.68 -2.21
N PHE A 174 -13.42 -3.95 -2.06
CA PHE A 174 -14.80 -4.34 -1.77
C PHE A 174 -15.06 -4.34 -0.26
N ILE A 175 -14.97 -3.14 0.32
CA ILE A 175 -15.21 -2.88 1.74
C ILE A 175 -16.58 -2.22 1.88
N PRO A 176 -17.44 -2.63 2.83
CA PRO A 176 -18.72 -1.97 3.09
C PRO A 176 -18.55 -0.46 3.25
N SER A 177 -19.09 0.31 2.33
CA SER A 177 -18.84 1.75 2.23
C SER A 177 -19.83 2.42 1.29
N GLN A 178 -19.83 3.75 1.29
CA GLN A 178 -20.68 4.55 0.43
C GLN A 178 -19.89 5.71 -0.14
N VAL A 179 -20.15 6.04 -1.40
CA VAL A 179 -19.60 7.22 -2.07
C VAL A 179 -20.71 7.93 -2.85
N ASP A 180 -20.71 9.26 -2.78
CA ASP A 180 -21.54 10.10 -3.64
C ASP A 180 -20.68 10.58 -4.81
N TRP A 181 -21.07 10.21 -6.04
CA TRP A 181 -20.35 10.53 -7.25
C TRP A 181 -21.31 10.92 -8.38
N GLU A 182 -21.07 12.07 -9.01
CA GLU A 182 -21.88 12.60 -10.13
C GLU A 182 -23.40 12.58 -9.83
N GLY A 183 -23.80 12.93 -8.60
CA GLY A 183 -25.20 12.96 -8.16
C GLY A 183 -25.82 11.59 -7.93
N THR A 184 -25.03 10.51 -7.93
CA THR A 184 -25.47 9.15 -7.65
C THR A 184 -24.75 8.62 -6.43
N THR A 185 -25.50 8.05 -5.49
CA THR A 185 -24.95 7.35 -4.33
C THR A 185 -24.68 5.89 -4.68
N ILE A 186 -23.46 5.44 -4.50
CA ILE A 186 -23.02 4.06 -4.71
C ILE A 186 -22.70 3.45 -3.36
N THR A 187 -23.32 2.31 -3.04
CA THR A 187 -23.15 1.60 -1.77
C THR A 187 -22.60 0.20 -2.03
N GLN A 188 -21.57 -0.16 -1.28
CA GLN A 188 -21.03 -1.52 -1.18
C GLN A 188 -21.50 -2.14 0.14
N GLN A 189 -21.92 -3.40 0.13
CA GLN A 189 -22.40 -4.16 1.28
C GLN A 189 -21.59 -5.45 1.45
#